data_5ccc8b320027b5eb43d143d041fbd5ea
#
_entry.id   5ccc8b320027b5eb43d143d041fbd5ea
#
_cell.length_a   1.000
_cell.length_b   1.000
_cell.length_c   1.000
_cell.angle_alpha   90.00
_cell.angle_beta   90.00
_cell.angle_gamma   90.00
#
_symmetry.space_group_name_H-M   'P 1'
#
loop_
_entity.id
_entity.type
_entity.pdbx_description
1 polymer ?
#
loop_
_entity_poly.entity_id
_entity_poly.type
_entity_poly.pdbx_seq_one_letter_code
_entity_poly.pdbx_strand_id
1 'polypeptide(L)'
;TDVTLDELADTGMMPHTVARLMRAAVLARKSIVISGDQGAGKTTLLRALIDAIPRTERFGTLETDYELLTHLQPGRNMVALQATVGMGETVDGRRVGEFSVADLIPEALRQNLSRIIVGEVRGSEAGAMFEAMQAGAGTMSTTHSHSASSTMDRLAARVAQGGVLTTEEAFRQIAHNITFLIHVVLVDDTWRGGVRRRVVSEIRQLTGAMESGRPVTHLVYRAATGTSPVVFHPEPELLDELAQF
;
A
#
# COMPACT_ATOMS: atom_id res chain seq x y z
N THR A 1 -9.12 -15.31 -9.55
CA THR A 1 -10.42 -14.85 -9.02
C THR A 1 -10.21 -13.44 -8.53
N ASP A 2 -10.93 -12.49 -9.13
CA ASP A 2 -10.91 -11.10 -8.71
C ASP A 2 -11.61 -11.02 -7.36
N VAL A 3 -10.96 -10.40 -6.40
CA VAL A 3 -11.50 -10.16 -5.06
C VAL A 3 -11.89 -8.68 -4.99
N THR A 4 -13.10 -8.37 -4.56
CA THR A 4 -13.61 -7.00 -4.42
C THR A 4 -13.58 -6.54 -2.96
N LEU A 5 -13.65 -5.22 -2.74
CA LEU A 5 -13.75 -4.65 -1.39
C LEU A 5 -15.03 -5.08 -0.67
N ASP A 6 -16.14 -5.23 -1.42
CA ASP A 6 -17.42 -5.66 -0.86
C ASP A 6 -17.36 -7.13 -0.40
N GLU A 7 -16.76 -8.03 -1.20
CA GLU A 7 -16.52 -9.41 -0.80
C GLU A 7 -15.64 -9.51 0.46
N LEU A 8 -14.60 -8.66 0.57
CA LEU A 8 -13.78 -8.63 1.78
C LEU A 8 -14.58 -8.13 3.00
N ALA A 9 -15.50 -7.17 2.83
CA ALA A 9 -16.39 -6.73 3.88
C ALA A 9 -17.37 -7.84 4.29
N ASP A 10 -17.94 -8.59 3.32
CA ASP A 10 -18.82 -9.74 3.57
C ASP A 10 -18.13 -10.85 4.38
N THR A 11 -16.82 -11.03 4.19
CA THR A 11 -16.02 -11.97 5.03
C THR A 11 -15.72 -11.44 6.43
N GLY A 12 -16.08 -10.21 6.75
CA GLY A 12 -15.81 -9.55 8.02
C GLY A 12 -14.38 -8.99 8.14
N MET A 13 -13.64 -8.84 7.04
CA MET A 13 -12.31 -8.23 7.05
C MET A 13 -12.37 -6.75 7.47
N MET A 14 -13.45 -6.05 7.10
CA MET A 14 -13.75 -4.67 7.48
C MET A 14 -15.26 -4.40 7.39
N PRO A 15 -15.79 -3.33 8.02
CA PRO A 15 -17.15 -2.88 7.77
C PRO A 15 -17.35 -2.37 6.34
N HIS A 16 -18.56 -2.50 5.79
CA HIS A 16 -18.90 -1.94 4.46
C HIS A 16 -18.68 -0.43 4.36
N THR A 17 -18.82 0.32 5.46
CA THR A 17 -18.51 1.76 5.50
C THR A 17 -17.04 2.03 5.21
N VAL A 18 -16.15 1.20 5.74
CA VAL A 18 -14.70 1.25 5.48
C VAL A 18 -14.40 0.85 4.04
N ALA A 19 -15.03 -0.21 3.52
CA ALA A 19 -14.87 -0.63 2.13
C ALA A 19 -15.27 0.50 1.14
N ARG A 20 -16.37 1.20 1.41
CA ARG A 20 -16.80 2.37 0.61
C ARG A 20 -15.80 3.52 0.69
N LEU A 21 -15.30 3.85 1.89
CA LEU A 21 -14.27 4.88 2.06
C LEU A 21 -13.01 4.53 1.24
N MET A 22 -12.56 3.28 1.29
CA MET A 22 -11.38 2.85 0.55
C MET A 22 -11.61 2.86 -0.97
N ARG A 23 -12.81 2.48 -1.43
CA ARG A 23 -13.18 2.61 -2.84
C ARG A 23 -13.10 4.07 -3.31
N ALA A 24 -13.71 4.99 -2.57
CA ALA A 24 -13.66 6.43 -2.87
C ALA A 24 -12.20 6.95 -2.85
N ALA A 25 -11.38 6.51 -1.89
CA ALA A 25 -9.97 6.86 -1.84
C ALA A 25 -9.19 6.39 -3.10
N VAL A 26 -9.47 5.19 -3.61
CA VAL A 26 -8.89 4.71 -4.87
C VAL A 26 -9.34 5.56 -6.05
N LEU A 27 -10.63 5.87 -6.16
CA LEU A 27 -11.18 6.70 -7.23
C LEU A 27 -10.62 8.13 -7.19
N ALA A 28 -10.45 8.69 -5.98
CA ALA A 28 -9.81 9.98 -5.73
C ALA A 28 -8.28 9.97 -5.90
N ARG A 29 -7.71 8.84 -6.33
CA ARG A 29 -6.26 8.66 -6.52
C ARG A 29 -5.42 8.98 -5.28
N LYS A 30 -5.89 8.56 -4.10
CA LYS A 30 -5.12 8.68 -2.87
C LYS A 30 -4.03 7.61 -2.82
N SER A 31 -2.84 7.99 -2.33
CA SER A 31 -1.75 7.05 -2.13
C SER A 31 -1.96 6.23 -0.86
N ILE A 32 -1.87 4.91 -0.96
CA ILE A 32 -2.21 3.96 0.10
C ILE A 32 -1.05 3.00 0.34
N VAL A 33 -0.65 2.85 1.59
CA VAL A 33 0.28 1.80 2.02
C VAL A 33 -0.42 0.84 2.96
N ILE A 34 -0.39 -0.45 2.62
CA ILE A 34 -0.94 -1.54 3.42
C ILE A 34 0.20 -2.21 4.18
N SER A 35 0.06 -2.32 5.48
CA SER A 35 1.03 -2.98 6.34
C SER A 35 0.42 -4.16 7.11
N GLY A 36 1.25 -5.03 7.61
CA GLY A 36 0.86 -6.19 8.40
C GLY A 36 1.89 -7.30 8.33
N ASP A 37 1.74 -8.31 9.17
CA ASP A 37 2.62 -9.47 9.20
C ASP A 37 2.44 -10.38 7.96
N GLN A 38 3.31 -11.36 7.82
CA GLN A 38 3.20 -12.37 6.77
C GLN A 38 1.88 -13.13 6.89
N GLY A 39 1.18 -13.34 5.78
CA GLY A 39 -0.11 -14.05 5.75
C GLY A 39 -1.30 -13.24 6.26
N ALA A 40 -1.12 -11.98 6.69
CA ALA A 40 -2.20 -11.11 7.17
C ALA A 40 -3.24 -10.72 6.10
N GLY A 41 -2.93 -10.92 4.81
CA GLY A 41 -3.87 -10.62 3.71
C GLY A 41 -3.61 -9.29 3.01
N LYS A 42 -2.40 -8.72 3.15
CA LYS A 42 -2.00 -7.46 2.48
C LYS A 42 -2.20 -7.51 0.96
N THR A 43 -1.66 -8.54 0.31
CA THR A 43 -1.77 -8.73 -1.15
C THR A 43 -3.23 -8.91 -1.58
N THR A 44 -4.04 -9.61 -0.77
CA THR A 44 -5.48 -9.78 -1.03
C THR A 44 -6.22 -8.44 -0.98
N LEU A 45 -5.94 -7.62 0.04
CA LEU A 45 -6.53 -6.28 0.15
C LEU A 45 -6.04 -5.37 -0.99
N LEU A 46 -4.75 -5.41 -1.33
CA LEU A 46 -4.21 -4.65 -2.46
C LEU A 46 -4.90 -5.04 -3.78
N ARG A 47 -5.14 -6.32 -4.03
CA ARG A 47 -5.88 -6.79 -5.21
C ARG A 47 -7.31 -6.23 -5.24
N ALA A 48 -8.00 -6.19 -4.11
CA ALA A 48 -9.34 -5.61 -4.01
C ALA A 48 -9.35 -4.09 -4.25
N LEU A 49 -8.32 -3.37 -3.80
CA LEU A 49 -8.14 -1.95 -4.12
C LEU A 49 -7.84 -1.73 -5.61
N ILE A 50 -7.03 -2.59 -6.22
CA ILE A 50 -6.75 -2.55 -7.67
C ILE A 50 -8.03 -2.82 -8.47
N ASP A 51 -8.89 -3.72 -8.01
CA ASP A 51 -10.16 -3.97 -8.69
C ASP A 51 -11.08 -2.74 -8.72
N ALA A 52 -10.99 -1.88 -7.71
CA ALA A 52 -11.72 -0.61 -7.67
C ALA A 52 -11.19 0.46 -8.65
N ILE A 53 -10.03 0.28 -9.27
CA ILE A 53 -9.52 1.20 -10.29
C ILE A 53 -10.42 1.14 -11.53
N PRO A 54 -10.84 2.29 -12.09
CA PRO A 54 -11.64 2.31 -13.31
C PRO A 54 -11.01 1.51 -14.45
N ARG A 55 -11.80 0.75 -15.20
CA ARG A 55 -11.34 -0.10 -16.31
C ARG A 55 -10.64 0.68 -17.42
N THR A 56 -11.00 1.93 -17.60
CA THR A 56 -10.40 2.83 -18.60
C THR A 56 -9.07 3.41 -18.16
N GLU A 57 -8.75 3.34 -16.87
CA GLU A 57 -7.52 3.90 -16.34
C GLU A 57 -6.32 3.01 -16.66
N ARG A 58 -5.24 3.64 -17.18
CA ARG A 58 -3.99 2.95 -17.49
C ARG A 58 -3.08 2.98 -16.27
N PHE A 59 -2.75 1.81 -15.71
CA PHE A 59 -1.85 1.70 -14.55
C PHE A 59 -0.77 0.65 -14.75
N GLY A 60 0.27 0.70 -13.92
CA GLY A 60 1.35 -0.29 -13.91
C GLY A 60 1.48 -1.00 -12.57
N THR A 61 1.84 -2.27 -12.59
CA THR A 61 2.27 -3.01 -11.41
C THR A 61 3.74 -3.37 -11.50
N LEU A 62 4.46 -3.19 -10.39
CA LEU A 62 5.88 -3.50 -10.23
C LEU A 62 6.01 -4.53 -9.11
N GLU A 63 6.50 -5.71 -9.41
CA GLU A 63 6.56 -6.83 -8.47
C GLU A 63 7.89 -7.56 -8.57
N THR A 64 8.35 -8.12 -7.45
CA THR A 64 9.45 -9.08 -7.45
C THR A 64 8.96 -10.42 -8.01
N ASP A 65 7.81 -10.89 -7.53
CA ASP A 65 7.11 -12.06 -8.02
C ASP A 65 5.66 -11.70 -8.30
N TYR A 66 5.06 -12.24 -9.36
CA TYR A 66 3.68 -11.94 -9.72
C TYR A 66 2.68 -12.51 -8.73
N GLU A 67 2.36 -11.74 -7.68
CA GLU A 67 1.33 -12.07 -6.70
C GLU A 67 0.00 -11.36 -6.96
N LEU A 68 0.03 -10.19 -7.60
CA LEU A 68 -1.17 -9.39 -7.88
C LEU A 68 -2.02 -10.00 -8.99
N LEU A 69 -1.39 -10.72 -9.92
CA LEU A 69 -2.04 -11.43 -11.04
C LEU A 69 -2.91 -10.52 -11.92
N THR A 70 -2.66 -9.22 -11.90
CA THR A 70 -3.42 -8.21 -12.67
C THR A 70 -3.31 -8.41 -14.17
N HIS A 71 -2.18 -8.94 -14.65
CA HIS A 71 -1.93 -9.27 -16.05
C HIS A 71 -2.84 -10.40 -16.58
N LEU A 72 -3.47 -11.17 -15.68
CA LEU A 72 -4.44 -12.21 -16.03
C LEU A 72 -5.88 -11.69 -16.12
N GLN A 73 -6.13 -10.42 -15.73
CA GLN A 73 -7.46 -9.83 -15.77
C GLN A 73 -7.80 -9.35 -17.19
N PRO A 74 -8.82 -9.89 -17.86
CA PRO A 74 -9.19 -9.47 -19.20
C PRO A 74 -9.72 -8.03 -19.20
N GLY A 75 -9.39 -7.28 -20.26
CA GLY A 75 -9.92 -5.93 -20.47
C GLY A 75 -9.36 -4.85 -19.53
N ARG A 76 -8.28 -5.12 -18.82
CA ARG A 76 -7.53 -4.10 -18.05
C ARG A 76 -6.52 -3.39 -18.96
N ASN A 77 -6.50 -2.06 -18.88
CA ASN A 77 -5.45 -1.25 -19.50
C ASN A 77 -4.27 -1.12 -18.53
N MET A 78 -3.37 -2.10 -18.56
CA MET A 78 -2.29 -2.15 -17.58
C MET A 78 -0.99 -2.71 -18.14
N VAL A 79 0.11 -2.38 -17.47
CA VAL A 79 1.44 -2.93 -17.71
C VAL A 79 1.91 -3.63 -16.44
N ALA A 80 2.25 -4.91 -16.53
CA ALA A 80 2.87 -5.65 -15.44
C ALA A 80 4.38 -5.76 -15.69
N LEU A 81 5.17 -5.26 -14.75
CA LEU A 81 6.62 -5.33 -14.78
C LEU A 81 7.10 -6.17 -13.60
N GLN A 82 7.97 -7.13 -13.87
CA GLN A 82 8.56 -7.99 -12.87
C GLN A 82 10.06 -7.75 -12.76
N ALA A 83 10.56 -7.66 -11.53
CA ALA A 83 11.99 -7.66 -11.25
C ALA A 83 12.62 -8.97 -11.71
N THR A 84 13.85 -8.91 -12.17
CA THR A 84 14.57 -10.07 -12.65
C THR A 84 15.77 -10.34 -11.77
N VAL A 85 15.87 -11.55 -11.25
CA VAL A 85 17.08 -12.03 -10.57
C VAL A 85 18.10 -12.38 -11.65
N GLY A 86 19.19 -11.60 -11.73
CA GLY A 86 20.24 -11.83 -12.69
C GLY A 86 20.83 -13.25 -12.57
N MET A 87 21.24 -13.80 -13.68
CA MET A 87 21.95 -15.09 -13.76
C MET A 87 23.39 -14.86 -14.25
N GLY A 88 24.35 -15.53 -13.63
CA GLY A 88 25.74 -15.50 -14.07
C GLY A 88 26.68 -14.68 -13.19
N GLU A 89 27.72 -14.11 -13.79
CA GLU A 89 28.76 -13.37 -13.10
C GLU A 89 28.28 -12.07 -12.51
N THR A 90 28.91 -11.67 -11.40
CA THR A 90 28.64 -10.38 -10.78
C THR A 90 29.58 -9.33 -11.37
N VAL A 91 29.02 -8.27 -11.95
CA VAL A 91 29.75 -7.11 -12.46
C VAL A 91 29.30 -5.89 -11.67
N ASP A 92 30.24 -5.13 -11.09
CA ASP A 92 29.98 -3.94 -10.28
C ASP A 92 28.97 -4.18 -9.13
N GLY A 93 29.00 -5.35 -8.51
CA GLY A 93 28.14 -5.71 -7.38
C GLY A 93 26.72 -6.16 -7.77
N ARG A 94 26.39 -6.22 -9.07
CA ARG A 94 25.10 -6.73 -9.59
C ARG A 94 25.33 -7.94 -10.49
N ARG A 95 24.38 -8.86 -10.50
CA ARG A 95 24.39 -9.97 -11.44
C ARG A 95 24.00 -9.48 -12.83
N VAL A 96 24.58 -10.04 -13.86
CA VAL A 96 24.23 -9.74 -15.26
C VAL A 96 22.74 -10.05 -15.48
N GLY A 97 21.98 -9.06 -15.99
CA GLY A 97 20.54 -9.19 -16.22
C GLY A 97 19.67 -9.00 -14.96
N GLU A 98 20.25 -8.52 -13.85
CA GLU A 98 19.50 -8.17 -12.66
C GLU A 98 18.81 -6.80 -12.83
N PHE A 99 17.48 -6.79 -12.63
CA PHE A 99 16.65 -5.59 -12.57
C PHE A 99 15.81 -5.65 -11.31
N SER A 100 16.07 -4.74 -10.38
CA SER A 100 15.27 -4.58 -9.16
C SER A 100 13.96 -3.83 -9.43
N VAL A 101 13.03 -3.85 -8.49
CA VAL A 101 11.82 -3.01 -8.55
C VAL A 101 12.20 -1.52 -8.67
N ALA A 102 13.28 -1.08 -8.01
CA ALA A 102 13.76 0.30 -8.11
C ALA A 102 14.20 0.66 -9.54
N ASP A 103 14.82 -0.27 -10.25
CA ASP A 103 15.23 -0.05 -11.66
C ASP A 103 14.03 0.02 -12.62
N LEU A 104 12.91 -0.63 -12.26
CA LEU A 104 11.70 -0.64 -13.09
C LEU A 104 10.88 0.66 -12.98
N ILE A 105 11.01 1.44 -11.91
CA ILE A 105 10.21 2.65 -11.71
C ILE A 105 10.47 3.71 -12.78
N PRO A 106 11.72 4.07 -13.13
CA PRO A 106 11.98 5.00 -14.23
C PRO A 106 11.40 4.52 -15.56
N GLU A 107 11.40 3.22 -15.82
CA GLU A 107 10.82 2.65 -17.03
C GLU A 107 9.28 2.72 -17.00
N ALA A 108 8.68 2.45 -15.85
CA ALA A 108 7.23 2.59 -15.65
C ALA A 108 6.76 4.03 -15.88
N LEU A 109 7.51 5.02 -15.39
CA LEU A 109 7.19 6.45 -15.57
C LEU A 109 7.17 6.88 -17.05
N ARG A 110 7.88 6.18 -17.93
CA ARG A 110 7.88 6.44 -19.38
C ARG A 110 6.72 5.77 -20.12
N GLN A 111 5.94 4.90 -19.45
CA GLN A 111 4.84 4.15 -20.06
C GLN A 111 3.51 4.92 -20.10
N ASN A 112 3.49 6.21 -19.76
CA ASN A 112 2.28 7.04 -19.67
C ASN A 112 1.22 6.40 -18.76
N LEU A 113 1.63 5.98 -17.57
CA LEU A 113 0.77 5.39 -16.55
C LEU A 113 0.15 6.48 -15.69
N SER A 114 -1.14 6.38 -15.39
CA SER A 114 -1.82 7.31 -14.49
C SER A 114 -1.57 6.99 -13.02
N ARG A 115 -1.21 5.74 -12.71
CA ARG A 115 -0.74 5.31 -11.37
C ARG A 115 0.19 4.11 -11.45
N ILE A 116 1.00 3.95 -10.40
CA ILE A 116 1.93 2.84 -10.24
C ILE A 116 1.59 2.10 -8.95
N ILE A 117 1.52 0.78 -9.03
CA ILE A 117 1.31 -0.13 -7.90
C ILE A 117 2.61 -0.87 -7.65
N VAL A 118 3.16 -0.75 -6.45
CA VAL A 118 4.34 -1.50 -6.04
C VAL A 118 3.89 -2.65 -5.15
N GLY A 119 4.03 -3.88 -5.63
CA GLY A 119 3.48 -5.06 -4.96
C GLY A 119 3.91 -5.16 -3.50
N GLU A 120 5.20 -5.04 -3.24
CA GLU A 120 5.74 -5.00 -1.88
C GLU A 120 7.02 -4.15 -1.80
N VAL A 121 7.13 -3.38 -0.71
CA VAL A 121 8.32 -2.59 -0.38
C VAL A 121 9.09 -3.28 0.74
N ARG A 122 10.23 -3.88 0.38
CA ARG A 122 11.08 -4.65 1.31
C ARG A 122 12.41 -3.97 1.62
N GLY A 123 12.92 -3.10 0.75
CA GLY A 123 14.27 -2.53 0.82
C GLY A 123 14.39 -1.14 0.19
N SER A 124 15.45 -0.96 -0.59
CA SER A 124 15.83 0.33 -1.22
C SER A 124 14.78 0.87 -2.20
N GLU A 125 13.88 0.04 -2.71
CA GLU A 125 12.77 0.45 -3.56
C GLU A 125 11.78 1.40 -2.85
N ALA A 126 11.87 1.55 -1.53
CA ALA A 126 11.08 2.54 -0.79
C ALA A 126 11.31 3.98 -1.29
N GLY A 127 12.57 4.35 -1.56
CA GLY A 127 12.90 5.65 -2.15
C GLY A 127 12.27 5.84 -3.52
N ALA A 128 12.41 4.86 -4.39
CA ALA A 128 11.85 4.87 -5.73
C ALA A 128 10.30 4.87 -5.72
N MET A 129 9.67 4.22 -4.74
CA MET A 129 8.22 4.31 -4.52
C MET A 129 7.78 5.77 -4.25
N PHE A 130 8.53 6.52 -3.45
CA PHE A 130 8.22 7.94 -3.21
C PHE A 130 8.40 8.80 -4.47
N GLU A 131 9.39 8.51 -5.31
CA GLU A 131 9.51 9.14 -6.63
C GLU A 131 8.27 8.85 -7.50
N ALA A 132 7.79 7.61 -7.51
CA ALA A 132 6.55 7.24 -8.19
C ALA A 132 5.33 7.98 -7.64
N MET A 133 5.24 8.16 -6.31
CA MET A 133 4.17 8.93 -5.67
C MET A 133 4.19 10.42 -6.04
N GLN A 134 5.38 11.00 -6.21
CA GLN A 134 5.54 12.39 -6.63
C GLN A 134 5.22 12.61 -8.12
N ALA A 135 5.54 11.63 -8.96
CA ALA A 135 5.32 11.70 -10.40
C ALA A 135 3.87 11.41 -10.81
N GLY A 136 3.12 10.65 -10.00
CA GLY A 136 1.74 10.26 -10.29
C GLY A 136 0.91 10.09 -9.02
N ALA A 137 -0.39 10.34 -9.11
CA ALA A 137 -1.32 10.19 -8.00
C ALA A 137 -1.83 8.74 -7.87
N GLY A 138 -2.12 8.31 -6.65
CA GLY A 138 -2.80 7.04 -6.38
C GLY A 138 -1.89 5.81 -6.37
N THR A 139 -0.61 5.98 -6.03
CA THR A 139 0.31 4.87 -5.81
C THR A 139 -0.16 4.03 -4.62
N MET A 140 -0.17 2.72 -4.80
CA MET A 140 -0.50 1.75 -3.75
C MET A 140 0.62 0.76 -3.57
N SER A 141 0.88 0.34 -2.34
CA SER A 141 1.90 -0.66 -2.05
C SER A 141 1.62 -1.43 -0.77
N THR A 142 2.35 -2.54 -0.57
CA THR A 142 2.36 -3.26 0.70
C THR A 142 3.74 -3.22 1.34
N THR A 143 3.79 -3.41 2.65
CA THR A 143 5.03 -3.58 3.41
C THR A 143 4.80 -4.41 4.67
N HIS A 144 5.83 -5.10 5.15
CA HIS A 144 5.76 -5.78 6.43
C HIS A 144 5.94 -4.80 7.58
N SER A 145 5.04 -4.83 8.56
CA SER A 145 5.15 -4.09 9.82
C SER A 145 4.20 -4.66 10.86
N HIS A 146 4.50 -4.44 12.15
CA HIS A 146 3.70 -4.94 13.27
C HIS A 146 2.59 -3.98 13.72
N SER A 147 2.59 -2.74 13.23
CA SER A 147 1.56 -1.73 13.52
C SER A 147 1.56 -0.63 12.46
N ALA A 148 0.48 0.16 12.39
CA ALA A 148 0.43 1.33 11.50
C ALA A 148 1.51 2.37 11.85
N SER A 149 1.76 2.61 13.13
CA SER A 149 2.82 3.55 13.56
C SER A 149 4.23 3.06 13.23
N SER A 150 4.54 1.77 13.47
CA SER A 150 5.85 1.21 13.14
C SER A 150 6.10 1.11 11.63
N THR A 151 5.05 1.19 10.81
CA THR A 151 5.17 1.26 9.35
C THR A 151 5.95 2.49 8.91
N MET A 152 5.68 3.65 9.51
CA MET A 152 6.38 4.90 9.20
C MET A 152 7.88 4.78 9.54
N ASP A 153 8.20 4.24 10.73
CA ASP A 153 9.59 4.03 11.13
C ASP A 153 10.34 3.10 10.19
N ARG A 154 9.69 2.00 9.78
CA ARG A 154 10.30 1.03 8.85
C ARG A 154 10.50 1.61 7.45
N LEU A 155 9.53 2.34 6.92
CA LEU A 155 9.68 3.00 5.63
C LEU A 155 10.80 4.04 5.68
N ALA A 156 10.83 4.90 6.72
CA ALA A 156 11.88 5.89 6.89
C ALA A 156 13.28 5.25 6.98
N ALA A 157 13.42 4.16 7.77
CA ALA A 157 14.67 3.44 7.89
C ALA A 157 15.13 2.84 6.54
N ARG A 158 14.21 2.27 5.75
CA ARG A 158 14.54 1.70 4.43
C ARG A 158 14.99 2.76 3.42
N VAL A 159 14.32 3.90 3.40
CA VAL A 159 14.71 5.04 2.55
C VAL A 159 16.09 5.55 2.96
N ALA A 160 16.34 5.71 4.26
CA ALA A 160 17.64 6.17 4.78
C ALA A 160 18.78 5.17 4.49
N GLN A 161 18.49 3.85 4.49
CA GLN A 161 19.48 2.82 4.13
C GLN A 161 19.97 2.95 2.69
N GLY A 162 19.16 3.53 1.79
CA GLY A 162 19.58 3.86 0.42
C GLY A 162 20.62 4.97 0.34
N GLY A 163 20.91 5.66 1.45
CA GLY A 163 21.97 6.67 1.55
C GLY A 163 21.67 8.00 0.86
N VAL A 164 20.47 8.17 0.30
CA VAL A 164 20.08 9.37 -0.46
C VAL A 164 19.40 10.40 0.46
N LEU A 165 18.65 9.95 1.45
CA LEU A 165 17.90 10.79 2.39
C LEU A 165 18.26 10.47 3.84
N THR A 166 18.21 11.49 4.69
CA THR A 166 18.21 11.31 6.14
C THR A 166 16.89 10.75 6.63
N THR A 167 16.85 10.21 7.85
CA THR A 167 15.61 9.72 8.46
C THR A 167 14.54 10.82 8.55
N GLU A 168 14.92 12.05 8.86
CA GLU A 168 13.99 13.19 8.94
C GLU A 168 13.41 13.54 7.57
N GLU A 169 14.24 13.57 6.52
CA GLU A 169 13.78 13.78 5.15
C GLU A 169 12.86 12.65 4.70
N ALA A 170 13.17 11.42 5.07
CA ALA A 170 12.31 10.27 4.79
C ALA A 170 10.93 10.41 5.47
N PHE A 171 10.87 10.88 6.73
CA PHE A 171 9.59 11.17 7.39
C PHE A 171 8.81 12.28 6.69
N ARG A 172 9.47 13.33 6.18
CA ARG A 172 8.80 14.36 5.37
C ARG A 172 8.22 13.78 4.08
N GLN A 173 8.97 12.90 3.40
CA GLN A 173 8.46 12.20 2.22
C GLN A 173 7.24 11.34 2.53
N ILE A 174 7.24 10.62 3.65
CA ILE A 174 6.09 9.85 4.13
C ILE A 174 4.89 10.77 4.35
N ALA A 175 5.06 11.87 5.10
CA ALA A 175 4.00 12.80 5.43
C ALA A 175 3.32 13.41 4.19
N HIS A 176 4.11 13.74 3.16
CA HIS A 176 3.61 14.41 1.95
C HIS A 176 3.07 13.46 0.89
N ASN A 177 3.58 12.23 0.81
CA ASN A 177 3.26 11.35 -0.32
C ASN A 177 2.23 10.27 0.01
N ILE A 178 2.13 9.84 1.27
CA ILE A 178 1.15 8.82 1.69
C ILE A 178 -0.08 9.50 2.25
N THR A 179 -1.26 9.12 1.76
CA THR A 179 -2.53 9.59 2.32
C THR A 179 -3.03 8.63 3.40
N PHE A 180 -3.02 7.33 3.14
CA PHE A 180 -3.52 6.32 4.08
C PHE A 180 -2.49 5.25 4.40
N LEU A 181 -2.38 4.93 5.68
CA LEU A 181 -1.76 3.71 6.19
C LEU A 181 -2.86 2.77 6.67
N ILE A 182 -2.93 1.58 6.08
CA ILE A 182 -3.87 0.53 6.45
C ILE A 182 -3.09 -0.59 7.10
N HIS A 183 -3.45 -0.97 8.33
CA HIS A 183 -2.82 -2.10 9.00
C HIS A 183 -3.76 -3.30 9.04
N VAL A 184 -3.26 -4.44 8.57
CA VAL A 184 -4.01 -5.71 8.51
C VAL A 184 -3.39 -6.73 9.44
N VAL A 185 -4.21 -7.41 10.21
CA VAL A 185 -3.78 -8.45 11.15
C VAL A 185 -4.46 -9.77 10.84
N LEU A 186 -3.76 -10.84 11.14
CA LEU A 186 -4.31 -12.19 11.19
C LEU A 186 -4.66 -12.51 12.65
N VAL A 187 -5.94 -12.62 12.95
CA VAL A 187 -6.43 -13.07 14.26
C VAL A 187 -6.63 -14.58 14.19
N ASP A 188 -5.95 -15.31 15.04
CA ASP A 188 -6.08 -16.76 15.12
C ASP A 188 -6.54 -17.18 16.53
N ASP A 189 -7.82 -17.49 16.64
CA ASP A 189 -8.49 -17.92 17.87
C ASP A 189 -8.75 -19.42 17.87
N THR A 190 -8.17 -20.19 16.94
CA THR A 190 -8.42 -21.64 16.79
C THR A 190 -8.02 -22.45 18.04
N TRP A 191 -7.01 -22.00 18.76
CA TRP A 191 -6.53 -22.62 20.00
C TRP A 191 -7.58 -22.64 21.14
N ARG A 192 -8.61 -21.78 21.06
CA ARG A 192 -9.73 -21.70 22.02
C ARG A 192 -11.09 -22.00 21.38
N GLY A 193 -11.10 -22.74 20.27
CA GLY A 193 -12.32 -23.11 19.54
C GLY A 193 -12.91 -21.99 18.67
N GLY A 194 -12.18 -20.87 18.49
CA GLY A 194 -12.55 -19.80 17.59
C GLY A 194 -12.11 -20.05 16.14
N VAL A 195 -12.11 -19.01 15.34
CA VAL A 195 -11.78 -19.05 13.91
C VAL A 195 -10.55 -18.22 13.59
N ARG A 196 -9.91 -18.56 12.48
CA ARG A 196 -8.83 -17.76 11.89
C ARG A 196 -9.41 -16.75 10.92
N ARG A 197 -9.16 -15.46 11.13
CA ARG A 197 -9.71 -14.39 10.30
C ARG A 197 -8.69 -13.29 10.05
N ARG A 198 -8.78 -12.64 8.89
CA ARG A 198 -8.00 -11.45 8.55
C ARG A 198 -8.86 -10.22 8.80
N VAL A 199 -8.27 -9.19 9.40
CA VAL A 199 -9.01 -7.99 9.82
C VAL A 199 -8.18 -6.76 9.51
N VAL A 200 -8.79 -5.74 8.90
CA VAL A 200 -8.25 -4.39 8.90
C VAL A 200 -8.35 -3.87 10.32
N SER A 201 -7.23 -3.81 11.02
CA SER A 201 -7.20 -3.43 12.43
C SER A 201 -7.22 -1.92 12.64
N GLU A 202 -6.57 -1.17 11.74
CA GLU A 202 -6.41 0.28 11.86
C GLU A 202 -6.22 0.93 10.49
N ILE A 203 -6.81 2.12 10.31
CA ILE A 203 -6.55 3.01 9.18
C ILE A 203 -6.19 4.38 9.74
N ARG A 204 -5.04 4.90 9.34
CA ARG A 204 -4.59 6.25 9.66
C ARG A 204 -4.48 7.08 8.39
N GLN A 205 -4.93 8.31 8.46
CA GLN A 205 -4.69 9.34 7.46
C GLN A 205 -3.45 10.15 7.88
N LEU A 206 -2.53 10.39 6.94
CA LEU A 206 -1.47 11.36 7.13
C LEU A 206 -1.98 12.74 6.72
N THR A 207 -1.75 13.73 7.58
CA THR A 207 -2.26 15.10 7.38
C THR A 207 -1.34 15.98 6.54
N GLY A 208 -0.17 15.48 6.16
CA GLY A 208 0.90 16.27 5.54
C GLY A 208 1.74 17.09 6.53
N ALA A 209 1.27 17.25 7.77
CA ALA A 209 1.98 17.99 8.81
C ALA A 209 3.05 17.15 9.50
N MET A 210 4.02 17.84 10.10
CA MET A 210 5.08 17.24 10.92
C MET A 210 5.02 17.82 12.33
N GLU A 211 5.18 16.97 13.33
CA GLU A 211 5.31 17.36 14.74
C GLU A 211 6.46 16.59 15.37
N SER A 212 7.35 17.31 16.04
CA SER A 212 8.55 16.72 16.69
C SER A 212 9.36 15.80 15.77
N GLY A 213 9.49 16.16 14.49
CA GLY A 213 10.23 15.41 13.48
C GLY A 213 9.52 14.17 12.93
N ARG A 214 8.24 13.99 13.23
CA ARG A 214 7.43 12.84 12.78
C ARG A 214 6.16 13.28 12.05
N PRO A 215 5.66 12.45 11.08
CA PRO A 215 4.38 12.72 10.43
C PRO A 215 3.22 12.73 11.43
N VAL A 216 2.34 13.72 11.31
CA VAL A 216 1.08 13.77 12.06
C VAL A 216 0.05 12.87 11.38
N THR A 217 -0.61 12.04 12.18
CA THR A 217 -1.64 11.12 11.67
C THR A 217 -2.95 11.30 12.40
N HIS A 218 -4.05 11.18 11.66
CA HIS A 218 -5.40 11.08 12.21
C HIS A 218 -5.89 9.63 12.16
N LEU A 219 -6.51 9.15 13.26
CA LEU A 219 -7.11 7.82 13.32
C LEU A 219 -8.46 7.82 12.61
N VAL A 220 -8.55 7.25 11.43
CA VAL A 220 -9.79 7.16 10.65
C VAL A 220 -10.64 5.98 11.09
N TYR A 221 -10.01 4.83 11.30
CA TYR A 221 -10.70 3.59 11.68
C TYR A 221 -9.84 2.74 12.61
N ARG A 222 -10.51 2.11 13.57
CA ARG A 222 -9.94 1.02 14.38
C ARG A 222 -11.01 -0.05 14.62
N ALA A 223 -10.65 -1.30 14.36
CA ALA A 223 -11.51 -2.44 14.68
C ALA A 223 -11.69 -2.59 16.19
N ALA A 224 -12.81 -3.18 16.59
CA ALA A 224 -13.02 -3.54 18.00
C ALA A 224 -11.95 -4.56 18.46
N THR A 225 -11.39 -4.32 19.65
CA THR A 225 -10.43 -5.22 20.29
C THR A 225 -10.79 -5.41 21.75
N GLY A 226 -11.14 -6.64 22.15
CA GLY A 226 -11.56 -6.92 23.53
C GLY A 226 -12.75 -6.04 23.92
N THR A 227 -12.58 -5.16 24.92
CA THR A 227 -13.58 -4.21 25.40
C THR A 227 -13.59 -2.87 24.64
N SER A 228 -12.63 -2.63 23.75
CA SER A 228 -12.54 -1.38 23.00
C SER A 228 -13.51 -1.39 21.81
N PRO A 229 -14.40 -0.37 21.69
CA PRO A 229 -15.37 -0.31 20.59
C PRO A 229 -14.68 -0.04 19.24
N VAL A 230 -15.43 -0.26 18.17
CA VAL A 230 -15.07 0.20 16.83
C VAL A 230 -14.96 1.73 16.84
N VAL A 231 -13.89 2.24 16.20
CA VAL A 231 -13.71 3.67 15.93
C VAL A 231 -13.86 3.89 14.42
N PHE A 232 -14.68 4.88 14.02
CA PHE A 232 -14.78 5.33 12.65
C PHE A 232 -15.02 6.85 12.65
N HIS A 233 -13.94 7.61 12.50
CA HIS A 233 -13.92 9.08 12.56
C HIS A 233 -13.06 9.66 11.43
N PRO A 234 -13.49 9.54 10.16
CA PRO A 234 -12.83 10.26 9.08
C PRO A 234 -13.02 11.77 9.26
N GLU A 235 -11.98 12.54 8.92
CA GLU A 235 -12.07 14.00 8.96
C GLU A 235 -13.17 14.50 8.02
N PRO A 236 -13.98 15.53 8.41
CA PRO A 236 -15.03 16.07 7.56
C PRO A 236 -14.52 16.52 6.19
N GLU A 237 -13.38 17.21 6.14
CA GLU A 237 -12.76 17.65 4.87
C GLU A 237 -12.42 16.47 3.94
N LEU A 238 -11.96 15.35 4.49
CA LEU A 238 -11.73 14.11 3.74
C LEU A 238 -13.05 13.55 3.18
N LEU A 239 -14.12 13.54 4.00
CA LEU A 239 -15.42 13.07 3.55
C LEU A 239 -15.99 13.94 2.44
N ASP A 240 -15.88 15.26 2.57
CA ASP A 240 -16.32 16.21 1.54
C ASP A 240 -15.54 16.03 0.24
N GLU A 241 -14.23 15.82 0.32
CA GLU A 241 -13.40 15.52 -0.85
C GLU A 241 -13.79 14.20 -1.52
N LEU A 242 -14.08 13.17 -0.73
CA LEU A 242 -14.40 11.83 -1.24
C LEU A 242 -15.88 11.67 -1.64
N ALA A 243 -16.77 12.60 -1.24
CA ALA A 243 -18.22 12.50 -1.49
C ALA A 243 -18.60 12.52 -2.98
N GLN A 244 -17.71 12.98 -3.86
CA GLN A 244 -17.94 13.01 -5.31
C GLN A 244 -17.60 11.68 -6.01
N PHE A 245 -17.06 10.72 -5.30
CA PHE A 245 -16.64 9.39 -5.78
C PHE A 245 -17.47 8.27 -5.13
#